data_5a8ce520b59f2a3334f7348b493358aa
#
_entry.id   5a8ce520b59f2a3334f7348b493358aa
#
_cell.length_a   1.000
_cell.length_b   1.000
_cell.length_c   1.000
_cell.angle_alpha   90.00
_cell.angle_beta   90.00
_cell.angle_gamma   90.00
#
_symmetry.space_group_name_H-M   'P 1'
#
loop_
_entity.id
_entity.type
_entity.pdbx_description
1 polymer ?
#
loop_
_entity_poly.entity_id
_entity_poly.type
_entity_poly.pdbx_seq_one_letter_code
_entity_poly.pdbx_strand_id
1 'polypeptide(L)'
;MPNKKLSEEAQWFLRNLQKLQDDFAESVGGQIVTTDKEGNLVTKMSGAQRVCKLIMVTEEGKKKCGEAYKTALSLVRTMKEPAFMDCYAGYASLWVPIKVRGEIVGSITGCGGRYDRGESKKGLREKFAKLADELGVEDKEDFLKAAIDEISPVREEEMKKRAERLSKLVGILAEETALSEVFGVI
;
A
#
# COMPACT_ATOMS: atom_id res chain seq x y z
N MET A 1 23.16 -8.78 6.36
CA MET A 1 23.07 -10.22 5.99
C MET A 1 23.83 -10.43 4.70
N PRO A 2 24.59 -11.53 4.51
CA PRO A 2 25.29 -11.77 3.26
C PRO A 2 24.26 -11.87 2.13
N ASN A 3 24.57 -11.27 0.98
CA ASN A 3 23.78 -11.25 -0.26
C ASN A 3 23.58 -12.71 -0.75
N LYS A 4 22.60 -13.43 -0.21
CA LYS A 4 22.22 -14.75 -0.72
C LYS A 4 21.62 -14.49 -2.09
N LYS A 5 22.29 -14.96 -3.15
CA LYS A 5 21.75 -14.87 -4.51
C LYS A 5 20.48 -15.71 -4.57
N LEU A 6 19.35 -15.06 -4.86
CA LEU A 6 18.06 -15.74 -5.00
C LEU A 6 18.12 -16.78 -6.13
N SER A 7 17.39 -17.89 -5.98
CA SER A 7 17.20 -18.87 -7.04
C SER A 7 16.55 -18.25 -8.28
N GLU A 8 16.63 -18.91 -9.41
CA GLU A 8 15.98 -18.47 -10.65
C GLU A 8 14.45 -18.39 -10.47
N GLU A 9 13.89 -19.35 -9.73
CA GLU A 9 12.46 -19.41 -9.41
C GLU A 9 12.03 -18.20 -8.54
N ALA A 10 12.78 -17.89 -7.50
CA ALA A 10 12.50 -16.72 -6.65
C ALA A 10 12.64 -15.40 -7.43
N GLN A 11 13.62 -15.30 -8.33
CA GLN A 11 13.77 -14.15 -9.22
C GLN A 11 12.60 -14.05 -10.22
N TRP A 12 12.15 -15.18 -10.76
CA TRP A 12 10.98 -15.24 -11.64
C TRP A 12 9.73 -14.80 -10.91
N PHE A 13 9.53 -15.31 -9.69
CA PHE A 13 8.40 -14.92 -8.83
C PHE A 13 8.39 -13.42 -8.56
N LEU A 14 9.52 -12.83 -8.15
CA LEU A 14 9.62 -11.39 -7.90
C LEU A 14 9.29 -10.54 -9.13
N ARG A 15 9.80 -10.94 -10.30
CA ARG A 15 9.48 -10.22 -11.56
C ARG A 15 8.00 -10.27 -11.89
N ASN A 16 7.33 -11.40 -11.68
CA ASN A 16 5.90 -11.53 -11.97
C ASN A 16 5.04 -10.85 -10.90
N LEU A 17 5.46 -10.90 -9.63
CA LEU A 17 4.81 -10.15 -8.55
C LEU A 17 4.88 -8.64 -8.81
N GLN A 18 6.04 -8.12 -9.26
CA GLN A 18 6.18 -6.72 -9.64
C GLN A 18 5.25 -6.34 -10.81
N LYS A 19 5.21 -7.14 -11.88
CA LYS A 19 4.30 -6.88 -13.01
C LYS A 19 2.84 -6.88 -12.59
N LEU A 20 2.41 -7.90 -11.85
CA LEU A 20 1.06 -7.96 -11.32
C LEU A 20 0.73 -6.73 -10.46
N GLN A 21 1.68 -6.31 -9.64
CA GLN A 21 1.54 -5.12 -8.81
C GLN A 21 1.42 -3.85 -9.66
N ASP A 22 2.21 -3.72 -10.74
CA ASP A 22 2.17 -2.60 -11.67
C ASP A 22 0.82 -2.53 -12.39
N ASP A 23 0.36 -3.65 -12.96
CA ASP A 23 -0.93 -3.76 -13.67
C ASP A 23 -2.11 -3.47 -12.72
N PHE A 24 -2.04 -3.99 -11.49
CA PHE A 24 -3.08 -3.73 -10.50
C PHE A 24 -3.11 -2.26 -10.09
N ALA A 25 -1.94 -1.64 -9.85
CA ALA A 25 -1.82 -0.23 -9.51
C ALA A 25 -2.41 0.68 -10.62
N GLU A 26 -2.12 0.37 -11.88
CA GLU A 26 -2.70 1.06 -13.04
C GLU A 26 -4.23 0.90 -13.08
N SER A 27 -4.73 -0.32 -12.91
CA SER A 27 -6.18 -0.62 -12.97
C SER A 27 -7.00 0.07 -11.89
N VAL A 28 -6.43 0.34 -10.72
CA VAL A 28 -7.12 1.00 -9.59
C VAL A 28 -6.76 2.46 -9.43
N GLY A 29 -5.83 2.97 -10.22
CA GLY A 29 -5.34 4.36 -10.12
C GLY A 29 -4.74 4.66 -8.76
N GLY A 30 -4.02 3.68 -8.16
CA GLY A 30 -3.55 3.78 -6.79
C GLY A 30 -2.13 3.28 -6.59
N GLN A 31 -1.58 3.57 -5.41
CA GLN A 31 -0.26 3.10 -5.02
C GLN A 31 -0.34 1.69 -4.47
N ILE A 32 0.51 0.80 -4.96
CA ILE A 32 0.64 -0.58 -4.47
C ILE A 32 2.09 -0.87 -4.10
N VAL A 33 2.28 -1.61 -3.01
CA VAL A 33 3.60 -2.07 -2.55
C VAL A 33 3.49 -3.42 -1.87
N THR A 34 4.52 -4.25 -2.01
CA THR A 34 4.66 -5.51 -1.27
C THR A 34 5.76 -5.37 -0.24
N THR A 35 5.46 -5.79 0.99
CA THR A 35 6.40 -5.79 2.12
C THR A 35 6.56 -7.19 2.70
N ASP A 36 7.71 -7.45 3.34
CA ASP A 36 7.92 -8.61 4.19
C ASP A 36 7.22 -8.43 5.57
N LYS A 37 7.41 -9.40 6.44
CA LYS A 37 6.82 -9.38 7.81
C LYS A 37 7.42 -8.30 8.72
N GLU A 38 8.57 -7.77 8.42
CA GLU A 38 9.23 -6.66 9.11
C GLU A 38 8.80 -5.30 8.56
N GLY A 39 8.11 -5.26 7.41
CA GLY A 39 7.69 -4.04 6.72
C GLY A 39 8.72 -3.49 5.72
N ASN A 40 9.76 -4.28 5.40
CA ASN A 40 10.71 -3.90 4.35
C ASN A 40 10.11 -4.13 2.97
N LEU A 41 10.48 -3.31 2.00
CA LEU A 41 10.00 -3.43 0.63
C LEU A 41 10.57 -4.69 -0.04
N VAL A 42 9.67 -5.52 -0.56
CA VAL A 42 10.00 -6.71 -1.39
C VAL A 42 9.95 -6.34 -2.88
N THR A 43 9.05 -5.45 -3.26
CA THR A 43 8.91 -4.91 -4.62
C THR A 43 9.18 -3.40 -4.62
N LYS A 44 9.40 -2.85 -5.81
CA LYS A 44 9.37 -1.40 -6.01
C LYS A 44 7.92 -0.92 -5.92
N MET A 45 7.72 0.27 -5.39
CA MET A 45 6.40 0.91 -5.33
C MET A 45 5.84 1.16 -6.73
N SER A 46 4.60 0.77 -6.97
CA SER A 46 3.86 0.97 -8.22
C SER A 46 2.79 2.04 -8.03
N GLY A 47 2.50 2.82 -9.06
CA GLY A 47 1.37 3.75 -9.11
C GLY A 47 1.37 4.86 -8.05
N ALA A 48 2.53 5.35 -7.63
CA ALA A 48 2.63 6.39 -6.59
C ALA A 48 1.84 7.65 -6.99
N GLN A 49 0.76 7.94 -6.27
CA GLN A 49 -0.05 9.14 -6.45
C GLN A 49 0.76 10.39 -6.13
N ARG A 50 0.44 11.50 -6.81
CA ARG A 50 1.17 12.76 -6.63
C ARG A 50 1.16 13.23 -5.19
N VAL A 51 0.02 13.17 -4.52
CA VAL A 51 -0.10 13.54 -3.10
C VAL A 51 0.84 12.70 -2.21
N CYS A 52 0.96 11.39 -2.46
CA CYS A 52 1.89 10.55 -1.72
C CYS A 52 3.35 10.94 -1.96
N LYS A 53 3.70 11.36 -3.19
CA LYS A 53 5.04 11.88 -3.49
C LYS A 53 5.33 13.15 -2.71
N LEU A 54 4.37 14.10 -2.66
CA LEU A 54 4.49 15.34 -1.90
C LEU A 54 4.60 15.09 -0.38
N ILE A 55 3.91 14.09 0.14
CA ILE A 55 4.05 13.64 1.52
C ILE A 55 5.45 13.06 1.78
N MET A 56 5.91 12.17 0.91
CA MET A 56 7.14 11.41 1.09
C MET A 56 8.42 12.23 0.91
N VAL A 57 8.37 13.47 0.42
CA VAL A 57 9.54 14.36 0.42
C VAL A 57 9.75 15.05 1.77
N THR A 58 8.74 15.06 2.65
CA THR A 58 8.85 15.62 4.00
C THR A 58 9.32 14.57 5.02
N GLU A 59 10.11 14.97 6.03
CA GLU A 59 10.59 14.03 7.05
C GLU A 59 9.43 13.52 7.93
N GLU A 60 8.49 14.38 8.31
CA GLU A 60 7.33 13.97 9.10
C GLU A 60 6.39 13.06 8.30
N GLY A 61 6.24 13.29 7.01
CA GLY A 61 5.48 12.43 6.11
C GLY A 61 6.07 11.02 6.01
N LYS A 62 7.39 10.91 5.82
CA LYS A 62 8.09 9.61 5.82
C LYS A 62 7.87 8.85 7.13
N LYS A 63 8.03 9.55 8.27
CA LYS A 63 7.84 8.98 9.60
C LYS A 63 6.41 8.45 9.78
N LYS A 64 5.40 9.28 9.52
CA LYS A 64 3.98 8.88 9.65
C LYS A 64 3.58 7.76 8.70
N CYS A 65 4.09 7.74 7.45
CA CYS A 65 3.90 6.62 6.54
C CYS A 65 4.49 5.33 7.12
N GLY A 66 5.72 5.36 7.62
CA GLY A 66 6.36 4.19 8.23
C GLY A 66 5.59 3.65 9.44
N GLU A 67 5.08 4.51 10.30
CA GLU A 67 4.25 4.14 11.46
C GLU A 67 2.92 3.52 11.02
N ALA A 68 2.26 4.10 10.00
CA ALA A 68 1.03 3.55 9.43
C ALA A 68 1.24 2.15 8.85
N TYR A 69 2.36 1.92 8.14
CA TYR A 69 2.72 0.59 7.63
C TYR A 69 2.91 -0.43 8.75
N LYS A 70 3.64 -0.09 9.80
CA LYS A 70 3.85 -0.99 10.96
C LYS A 70 2.54 -1.33 11.65
N THR A 71 1.67 -0.34 11.87
CA THR A 71 0.36 -0.53 12.50
C THR A 71 -0.53 -1.46 11.68
N ALA A 72 -0.63 -1.21 10.39
CA ALA A 72 -1.46 -2.02 9.49
C ALA A 72 -0.94 -3.45 9.33
N LEU A 73 0.38 -3.64 9.25
CA LEU A 73 0.99 -4.96 9.21
C LEU A 73 0.68 -5.76 10.50
N SER A 74 0.76 -5.11 11.66
CA SER A 74 0.37 -5.72 12.93
C SER A 74 -1.10 -6.15 12.93
N LEU A 75 -2.00 -5.31 12.41
CA LEU A 75 -3.42 -5.62 12.29
C LEU A 75 -3.67 -6.84 11.39
N VAL A 76 -3.08 -6.86 10.20
CA VAL A 76 -3.19 -7.98 9.26
C VAL A 76 -2.67 -9.28 9.86
N ARG A 77 -1.57 -9.24 10.60
CA ARG A 77 -1.02 -10.42 11.29
C ARG A 77 -1.95 -10.95 12.37
N THR A 78 -2.66 -10.07 13.07
CA THR A 78 -3.62 -10.45 14.12
C THR A 78 -4.90 -11.02 13.52
N MET A 79 -5.47 -10.35 12.51
CA MET A 79 -6.74 -10.75 11.89
C MET A 79 -6.58 -11.95 10.94
N LYS A 80 -5.40 -12.12 10.35
CA LYS A 80 -5.12 -13.12 9.29
C LYS A 80 -6.00 -12.98 8.03
N GLU A 81 -6.64 -11.85 7.87
CA GLU A 81 -7.59 -11.51 6.81
C GLU A 81 -7.21 -10.16 6.19
N PRO A 82 -7.70 -9.81 4.97
CA PRO A 82 -7.53 -8.49 4.42
C PRO A 82 -8.09 -7.41 5.36
N ALA A 83 -7.31 -6.36 5.59
CA ALA A 83 -7.71 -5.22 6.40
C ALA A 83 -7.94 -3.99 5.52
N PHE A 84 -8.89 -3.16 5.94
CA PHE A 84 -9.26 -1.92 5.27
C PHE A 84 -9.24 -0.80 6.31
N MET A 85 -8.60 0.31 5.98
CA MET A 85 -8.54 1.45 6.88
C MET A 85 -8.28 2.73 6.10
N ASP A 86 -8.50 3.86 6.74
CA ASP A 86 -7.90 5.09 6.27
C ASP A 86 -6.41 5.10 6.65
N CYS A 87 -5.54 5.50 5.74
CA CYS A 87 -4.20 5.89 6.13
C CYS A 87 -4.26 7.20 6.93
N TYR A 88 -3.19 7.57 7.64
CA TYR A 88 -3.18 8.80 8.44
C TYR A 88 -3.49 10.07 7.62
N ALA A 89 -3.23 10.05 6.31
CA ALA A 89 -3.57 11.14 5.40
C ALA A 89 -5.03 11.11 4.93
N GLY A 90 -5.85 10.16 5.39
CA GLY A 90 -7.28 10.07 5.09
C GLY A 90 -7.60 9.42 3.74
N TYR A 91 -6.67 8.64 3.18
CA TYR A 91 -6.91 7.86 1.97
C TYR A 91 -7.25 6.41 2.30
N ALA A 92 -8.19 5.86 1.54
CA ALA A 92 -8.56 4.46 1.65
C ALA A 92 -7.38 3.56 1.34
N SER A 93 -7.04 2.66 2.26
CA SER A 93 -5.99 1.68 2.08
C SER A 93 -6.52 0.27 2.33
N LEU A 94 -5.96 -0.68 1.59
CA LEU A 94 -6.20 -2.10 1.75
C LEU A 94 -4.87 -2.81 2.04
N TRP A 95 -4.95 -3.88 2.83
CA TRP A 95 -3.81 -4.69 3.26
C TRP A 95 -4.18 -6.15 3.09
N VAL A 96 -3.48 -6.84 2.21
CA VAL A 96 -3.74 -8.25 1.89
C VAL A 96 -2.58 -9.08 2.40
N PRO A 97 -2.80 -10.04 3.32
CA PRO A 97 -1.74 -10.88 3.83
C PRO A 97 -1.21 -11.84 2.75
N ILE A 98 0.10 -12.01 2.72
CA ILE A 98 0.77 -13.08 1.97
C ILE A 98 1.04 -14.20 2.95
N LYS A 99 0.51 -15.40 2.65
CA LYS A 99 0.62 -16.56 3.52
C LYS A 99 1.46 -17.67 2.88
N VAL A 100 2.35 -18.26 3.65
CA VAL A 100 3.10 -19.47 3.31
C VAL A 100 2.85 -20.50 4.40
N ARG A 101 2.29 -21.66 4.06
CA ARG A 101 1.93 -22.72 5.02
C ARG A 101 1.10 -22.22 6.22
N GLY A 102 0.21 -21.26 5.96
CA GLY A 102 -0.64 -20.64 6.98
C GLY A 102 -0.01 -19.51 7.79
N GLU A 103 1.30 -19.30 7.69
CA GLU A 103 2.01 -18.21 8.33
C GLU A 103 2.02 -16.96 7.45
N ILE A 104 1.84 -15.79 8.06
CA ILE A 104 1.92 -14.51 7.34
C ILE A 104 3.38 -14.11 7.20
N VAL A 105 3.86 -14.06 5.97
CA VAL A 105 5.25 -13.74 5.61
C VAL A 105 5.42 -12.32 5.10
N GLY A 106 4.31 -11.64 4.81
CA GLY A 106 4.31 -10.28 4.30
C GLY A 106 2.90 -9.80 3.97
N SER A 107 2.82 -8.67 3.28
CA SER A 107 1.55 -8.12 2.80
C SER A 107 1.70 -7.38 1.49
N ILE A 108 0.63 -7.38 0.70
CA ILE A 108 0.46 -6.42 -0.39
C ILE A 108 -0.47 -5.32 0.11
N THR A 109 -0.01 -4.09 0.00
CA THR A 109 -0.71 -2.91 0.47
C THR A 109 -1.04 -2.01 -0.69
N GLY A 110 -2.28 -1.54 -0.72
CA GLY A 110 -2.73 -0.57 -1.70
C GLY A 110 -3.39 0.64 -1.07
N CYS A 111 -3.07 1.82 -1.59
CA CYS A 111 -3.80 3.05 -1.30
C CYS A 111 -4.32 3.58 -2.64
N GLY A 112 -5.60 3.84 -2.72
CA GLY A 112 -6.16 4.35 -3.98
C GLY A 112 -7.57 4.84 -3.80
N GLY A 113 -7.71 6.15 -3.70
CA GLY A 113 -8.99 6.80 -3.48
C GLY A 113 -9.18 7.30 -2.06
N ARG A 114 -10.28 7.92 -1.84
CA ARG A 114 -10.76 8.40 -0.54
C ARG A 114 -12.17 7.86 -0.35
N TYR A 115 -12.48 7.33 0.85
CA TYR A 115 -13.84 6.88 1.11
C TYR A 115 -14.84 8.03 0.94
N ASP A 116 -15.89 7.77 0.14
CA ASP A 116 -16.99 8.72 -0.03
C ASP A 116 -17.82 8.76 1.26
N ARG A 117 -17.62 9.81 2.04
CA ARG A 117 -18.33 10.08 3.30
C ARG A 117 -19.21 11.32 3.22
N GLY A 118 -19.47 11.81 2.03
CA GLY A 118 -20.27 13.03 1.83
C GLY A 118 -19.58 14.32 2.32
N GLU A 119 -18.24 14.30 2.45
CA GLU A 119 -17.49 15.49 2.87
C GLU A 119 -17.59 16.61 1.81
N SER A 120 -17.90 17.83 2.24
CA SER A 120 -17.93 18.97 1.35
C SER A 120 -16.52 19.33 0.85
N LYS A 121 -16.42 19.94 -0.34
CA LYS A 121 -15.13 20.42 -0.87
C LYS A 121 -14.44 21.39 0.09
N LYS A 122 -15.21 22.23 0.81
CA LYS A 122 -14.68 23.13 1.83
C LYS A 122 -14.08 22.35 3.01
N GLY A 123 -14.81 21.37 3.55
CA GLY A 123 -14.32 20.53 4.65
C GLY A 123 -13.06 19.75 4.28
N LEU A 124 -13.00 19.21 3.06
CA LEU A 124 -11.78 18.55 2.55
C LEU A 124 -10.60 19.54 2.49
N ARG A 125 -10.83 20.76 2.01
CA ARG A 125 -9.78 21.78 1.93
C ARG A 125 -9.23 22.14 3.32
N GLU A 126 -10.09 22.33 4.31
CA GLU A 126 -9.69 22.62 5.69
C GLU A 126 -8.88 21.45 6.29
N LYS A 127 -9.35 20.22 6.10
CA LYS A 127 -8.69 18.99 6.57
C LYS A 127 -7.29 18.83 5.96
N PHE A 128 -7.17 18.96 4.64
CA PHE A 128 -5.89 18.79 3.96
C PHE A 128 -4.95 19.98 4.13
N ALA A 129 -5.46 21.19 4.33
CA ALA A 129 -4.63 22.33 4.69
C ALA A 129 -3.95 22.11 6.05
N LYS A 130 -4.71 21.65 7.05
CA LYS A 130 -4.15 21.28 8.35
C LYS A 130 -3.10 20.16 8.23
N LEU A 131 -3.37 19.14 7.43
CA LEU A 131 -2.40 18.06 7.18
C LEU A 131 -1.11 18.59 6.52
N ALA A 132 -1.24 19.49 5.53
CA ALA A 132 -0.07 20.11 4.90
C ALA A 132 0.80 20.87 5.90
N ASP A 133 0.17 21.61 6.84
CA ASP A 133 0.86 22.29 7.95
C ASP A 133 1.59 21.32 8.87
N GLU A 134 0.91 20.24 9.28
CA GLU A 134 1.47 19.20 10.15
C GLU A 134 2.66 18.48 9.51
N LEU A 135 2.63 18.31 8.20
CA LEU A 135 3.70 17.63 7.45
C LEU A 135 4.84 18.55 7.02
N GLY A 136 4.67 19.87 7.16
CA GLY A 136 5.64 20.85 6.69
C GLY A 136 5.75 20.91 5.17
N VAL A 137 4.63 20.72 4.45
CA VAL A 137 4.60 20.80 2.98
C VAL A 137 4.80 22.26 2.55
N GLU A 138 5.80 22.52 1.71
CA GLU A 138 6.14 23.89 1.27
C GLU A 138 5.07 24.48 0.36
N ASP A 139 4.68 23.77 -0.71
CA ASP A 139 3.64 24.20 -1.64
C ASP A 139 2.28 23.63 -1.26
N LYS A 140 1.56 24.35 -0.39
CA LYS A 140 0.26 23.93 0.11
C LYS A 140 -0.82 23.89 -0.97
N GLU A 141 -0.81 24.82 -1.93
CA GLU A 141 -1.81 24.85 -3.00
C GLU A 141 -1.64 23.66 -3.93
N ASP A 142 -0.41 23.31 -4.27
CA ASP A 142 -0.10 22.13 -5.05
C ASP A 142 -0.51 20.85 -4.33
N PHE A 143 -0.23 20.79 -3.02
CA PHE A 143 -0.66 19.67 -2.18
C PHE A 143 -2.19 19.55 -2.12
N LEU A 144 -2.91 20.64 -1.91
CA LEU A 144 -4.37 20.65 -1.86
C LEU A 144 -5.00 20.20 -3.17
N LYS A 145 -4.45 20.65 -4.31
CA LYS A 145 -4.88 20.18 -5.63
C LYS A 145 -4.69 18.68 -5.77
N ALA A 146 -3.49 18.18 -5.47
CA ALA A 146 -3.19 16.76 -5.54
C ALA A 146 -4.07 15.92 -4.59
N ALA A 147 -4.33 16.42 -3.37
CA ALA A 147 -5.09 15.71 -2.33
C ALA A 147 -6.60 15.67 -2.58
N ILE A 148 -7.16 16.67 -3.25
CA ILE A 148 -8.61 16.84 -3.37
C ILE A 148 -9.10 16.53 -4.80
N ASP A 149 -8.44 17.11 -5.80
CA ASP A 149 -8.93 17.09 -7.17
C ASP A 149 -8.40 15.88 -7.96
N GLU A 150 -7.23 15.33 -7.58
CA GLU A 150 -6.62 14.19 -8.27
C GLU A 150 -6.98 12.83 -7.65
N ILE A 151 -7.59 12.82 -6.46
CA ILE A 151 -7.97 11.60 -5.75
C ILE A 151 -9.47 11.35 -5.88
N SER A 152 -9.81 10.25 -6.54
CA SER A 152 -11.20 9.85 -6.70
C SER A 152 -11.83 9.33 -5.41
N PRO A 153 -13.13 9.58 -5.16
CA PRO A 153 -13.86 8.89 -4.12
C PRO A 153 -13.98 7.39 -4.43
N VAL A 154 -13.96 6.56 -3.41
CA VAL A 154 -14.10 5.10 -3.52
C VAL A 154 -15.06 4.58 -2.45
N ARG A 155 -15.87 3.57 -2.81
CA ARG A 155 -16.78 2.91 -1.87
C ARG A 155 -16.06 1.75 -1.17
N GLU A 156 -16.46 1.46 0.07
CA GLU A 156 -15.89 0.36 0.85
C GLU A 156 -16.03 -1.00 0.14
N GLU A 157 -17.18 -1.26 -0.46
CA GLU A 157 -17.42 -2.50 -1.23
C GLU A 157 -16.47 -2.66 -2.42
N GLU A 158 -16.09 -1.55 -3.04
CA GLU A 158 -15.12 -1.57 -4.13
C GLU A 158 -13.74 -1.94 -3.61
N MET A 159 -13.32 -1.40 -2.47
CA MET A 159 -12.06 -1.76 -1.82
C MET A 159 -12.03 -3.24 -1.42
N LYS A 160 -13.14 -3.78 -0.89
CA LYS A 160 -13.27 -5.23 -0.60
C LYS A 160 -13.06 -6.08 -1.85
N LYS A 161 -13.74 -5.74 -2.96
CA LYS A 161 -13.58 -6.44 -4.25
C LYS A 161 -12.14 -6.37 -4.77
N ARG A 162 -11.47 -5.22 -4.62
CA ARG A 162 -10.06 -5.05 -4.99
C ARG A 162 -9.16 -5.99 -4.17
N ALA A 163 -9.38 -6.06 -2.85
CA ALA A 163 -8.60 -6.94 -1.98
C ALA A 163 -8.82 -8.42 -2.29
N GLU A 164 -10.05 -8.83 -2.54
CA GLU A 164 -10.38 -10.22 -2.95
C GLU A 164 -9.70 -10.61 -4.26
N ARG A 165 -9.71 -9.71 -5.26
CA ARG A 165 -9.02 -9.93 -6.53
C ARG A 165 -7.51 -10.06 -6.32
N LEU A 166 -6.94 -9.16 -5.54
CA LEU A 166 -5.51 -9.15 -5.25
C LEU A 166 -5.09 -10.42 -4.50
N SER A 167 -5.88 -10.86 -3.50
CA SER A 167 -5.64 -12.13 -2.78
C SER A 167 -5.64 -13.33 -3.71
N LYS A 168 -6.60 -13.41 -4.64
CA LYS A 168 -6.66 -14.50 -5.62
C LYS A 168 -5.46 -14.49 -6.56
N LEU A 169 -5.08 -13.31 -7.07
CA LEU A 169 -3.95 -13.17 -7.99
C LEU A 169 -2.63 -13.55 -7.32
N VAL A 170 -2.42 -13.13 -6.08
CA VAL A 170 -1.23 -13.52 -5.30
C VAL A 170 -1.22 -15.03 -5.05
N GLY A 171 -2.36 -15.63 -4.72
CA GLY A 171 -2.50 -17.06 -4.53
C GLY A 171 -2.15 -17.89 -5.79
N ILE A 172 -2.47 -17.38 -6.98
CA ILE A 172 -2.12 -18.03 -8.26
C ILE A 172 -0.62 -17.98 -8.54
N LEU A 173 0.06 -16.89 -8.15
CA LEU A 173 1.50 -16.75 -8.36
C LEU A 173 2.33 -17.53 -7.34
N ALA A 174 1.72 -17.89 -6.22
CA ALA A 174 2.42 -18.44 -5.07
C ALA A 174 2.71 -19.93 -5.22
N GLU A 175 3.88 -20.28 -5.74
CA GLU A 175 4.51 -21.53 -5.40
C GLU A 175 5.20 -21.39 -4.04
N GLU A 176 4.92 -22.32 -3.10
CA GLU A 176 5.41 -22.26 -1.71
C GLU A 176 6.92 -22.07 -1.61
N THR A 177 7.69 -22.70 -2.49
CA THR A 177 9.16 -22.66 -2.48
C THR A 177 9.69 -21.28 -2.80
N ALA A 178 9.18 -20.65 -3.87
CA ALA A 178 9.60 -19.30 -4.28
C ALA A 178 9.23 -18.25 -3.24
N LEU A 179 8.02 -18.34 -2.65
CA LEU A 179 7.59 -17.48 -1.57
C LEU A 179 8.49 -17.60 -0.34
N SER A 180 8.79 -18.82 0.08
CA SER A 180 9.64 -19.10 1.25
C SER A 180 11.01 -18.45 1.10
N GLU A 181 11.62 -18.54 -0.07
CA GLU A 181 12.94 -17.97 -0.33
C GLU A 181 12.89 -16.43 -0.36
N VAL A 182 11.90 -15.84 -1.05
CA VAL A 182 11.76 -14.38 -1.20
C VAL A 182 11.50 -13.72 0.15
N PHE A 183 10.67 -14.34 0.99
CA PHE A 183 10.29 -13.78 2.29
C PHE A 183 11.14 -14.30 3.47
N GLY A 184 12.15 -15.10 3.19
CA GLY A 184 13.11 -15.54 4.19
C GLY A 184 12.52 -16.46 5.27
N VAL A 185 11.59 -17.36 4.91
CA VAL A 185 10.86 -18.25 5.82
C VAL A 185 11.47 -19.67 5.88
N ILE A 186 12.64 -19.89 5.26
CA ILE A 186 13.39 -21.16 5.30
C ILE A 186 14.43 -21.11 6.38
#